data_579f04907a586c141384a52043083ece
#
_entry.id   579f04907a586c141384a52043083ece
#
_cell.length_a   1.000
_cell.length_b   1.000
_cell.length_c   1.000
_cell.angle_alpha   90.00
_cell.angle_beta   90.00
_cell.angle_gamma   90.00
#
_symmetry.space_group_name_H-M   'P 1'
#
loop_
_entity.id
_entity.type
_entity.pdbx_description
1 polymer ?
#
loop_
_entity_poly.entity_id
_entity_poly.type
_entity_poly.pdbx_seq_one_letter_code
_entity_poly.pdbx_strand_id
1 'polypeptide(L)'
;MIFYSPEKRDAYMARMGDLGYEPAVAGAVSKATENIDLTQSLPGFHFPVLVITGRYDMNVAPLTAWRMAHAIPGAKIVFFEQSGHLPAFEEPEKYRSVLESFLNDR
;
A
#
# COMPACT_ATOMS: atom_id res chain seq x y z
N MET A 1 12.48 -2.07 -5.19
CA MET A 1 12.07 -3.47 -5.03
C MET A 1 10.67 -3.54 -4.47
N ILE A 2 9.80 -4.36 -5.07
CA ILE A 2 8.40 -4.48 -4.62
C ILE A 2 8.27 -5.45 -3.44
N PHE A 3 9.14 -6.45 -3.35
CA PHE A 3 9.08 -7.49 -2.34
C PHE A 3 10.24 -7.42 -1.36
N TYR A 4 9.98 -7.75 -0.13
CA TYR A 4 10.99 -7.99 0.90
C TYR A 4 11.63 -9.37 0.71
N SER A 5 10.80 -10.41 0.49
CA SER A 5 11.26 -11.79 0.34
C SER A 5 11.40 -12.18 -1.13
N PRO A 6 12.61 -12.61 -1.59
CA PRO A 6 12.79 -13.11 -2.94
C PRO A 6 11.92 -14.34 -3.25
N GLU A 7 11.74 -15.23 -2.28
CA GLU A 7 10.91 -16.43 -2.44
C GLU A 7 9.44 -16.05 -2.65
N LYS A 8 8.95 -15.08 -1.89
CA LYS A 8 7.59 -14.58 -2.04
C LYS A 8 7.38 -13.87 -3.36
N ARG A 9 8.41 -13.14 -3.83
CA ARG A 9 8.39 -12.55 -5.16
C ARG A 9 8.23 -13.63 -6.23
N ASP A 10 9.05 -14.66 -6.17
CA ASP A 10 9.03 -15.73 -7.16
C ASP A 10 7.71 -16.49 -7.15
N ALA A 11 7.17 -16.77 -5.97
CA ALA A 11 5.86 -17.38 -5.81
C ALA A 11 4.73 -16.51 -6.38
N TYR A 12 4.80 -15.21 -6.14
CA TYR A 12 3.82 -14.25 -6.68
C TYR A 12 3.87 -14.22 -8.20
N MET A 13 5.06 -14.10 -8.77
CA MET A 13 5.24 -14.05 -10.23
C MET A 13 4.76 -15.33 -10.90
N ALA A 14 5.04 -16.50 -10.30
CA ALA A 14 4.58 -17.78 -10.81
C ALA A 14 3.05 -17.89 -10.78
N ARG A 15 2.41 -17.35 -9.73
CA ARG A 15 0.96 -17.39 -9.57
C ARG A 15 0.23 -16.42 -10.50
N MET A 16 0.77 -15.22 -10.66
CA MET A 16 0.12 -14.16 -11.43
C MET A 16 0.33 -14.34 -12.94
N GLY A 17 1.44 -14.95 -13.35
CA GLY A 17 1.76 -15.12 -14.75
C GLY A 17 1.95 -13.81 -15.50
N ASP A 18 1.67 -13.82 -16.79
CA ASP A 18 1.69 -12.60 -17.60
C ASP A 18 0.33 -11.93 -17.55
N LEU A 19 0.27 -10.78 -16.87
CA LEU A 19 -0.96 -10.02 -16.72
C LEU A 19 -1.22 -9.04 -17.87
N GLY A 20 -0.37 -9.04 -18.88
CA GLY A 20 -0.58 -8.20 -20.06
C GLY A 20 -0.43 -6.72 -19.78
N TYR A 21 0.77 -6.32 -19.36
CA TYR A 21 1.07 -4.89 -19.17
C TYR A 21 1.00 -4.15 -20.51
N GLU A 22 0.20 -3.07 -20.53
CA GLU A 22 0.02 -2.21 -21.72
C GLU A 22 0.67 -0.84 -21.47
N PRO A 23 1.87 -0.59 -22.05
CA PRO A 23 2.60 0.65 -21.79
C PRO A 23 1.85 1.91 -22.20
N ALA A 24 1.07 1.86 -23.30
CA ALA A 24 0.32 3.03 -23.77
C ALA A 24 -0.76 3.46 -22.78
N VAL A 25 -1.47 2.50 -22.17
CA VAL A 25 -2.49 2.78 -21.16
C VAL A 25 -1.83 3.30 -19.89
N ALA A 26 -0.75 2.65 -19.44
CA ALA A 26 0.00 3.09 -18.26
C ALA A 26 0.53 4.51 -18.44
N GLY A 27 1.08 4.84 -19.60
CA GLY A 27 1.58 6.18 -19.91
C GLY A 27 0.46 7.22 -19.93
N ALA A 28 -0.70 6.88 -20.50
CA ALA A 28 -1.85 7.79 -20.54
C ALA A 28 -2.38 8.09 -19.14
N VAL A 29 -2.50 7.08 -18.27
CA VAL A 29 -2.93 7.25 -16.89
C VAL A 29 -1.91 8.09 -16.12
N SER A 30 -0.64 7.80 -16.25
CA SER A 30 0.43 8.55 -15.60
C SER A 30 0.38 10.03 -15.97
N LYS A 31 0.22 10.32 -17.26
CA LYS A 31 0.11 11.70 -17.76
C LYS A 31 -1.15 12.39 -17.22
N ALA A 32 -2.28 11.69 -17.22
CA ALA A 32 -3.54 12.25 -16.74
C ALA A 32 -3.52 12.59 -15.26
N THR A 33 -2.66 11.92 -14.48
CA THR A 33 -2.60 12.06 -13.02
C THR A 33 -1.36 12.79 -12.52
N GLU A 34 -0.45 13.21 -13.40
CA GLU A 34 0.85 13.78 -13.02
C GLU A 34 0.76 15.04 -12.14
N ASN A 35 -0.31 15.80 -12.27
CA ASN A 35 -0.53 17.04 -11.51
C ASN A 35 -1.54 16.88 -10.36
N ILE A 36 -1.99 15.66 -10.07
CA ILE A 36 -2.92 15.41 -8.99
C ILE A 36 -2.16 15.28 -7.69
N ASP A 37 -2.47 16.16 -6.74
CA ASP A 37 -1.98 16.08 -5.36
C ASP A 37 -3.17 16.22 -4.41
N LEU A 38 -3.48 15.14 -3.70
CA LEU A 38 -4.60 15.08 -2.77
C LEU A 38 -4.20 15.36 -1.32
N THR A 39 -2.95 15.72 -1.08
CA THR A 39 -2.42 15.92 0.28
C THR A 39 -3.25 16.93 1.08
N GLN A 40 -3.68 18.02 0.44
CA GLN A 40 -4.47 19.05 1.12
C GLN A 40 -5.90 18.61 1.45
N SER A 41 -6.37 17.52 0.85
CA SER A 41 -7.71 16.96 1.12
C SER A 41 -7.73 16.02 2.31
N LEU A 42 -6.59 15.49 2.72
CA LEU A 42 -6.49 14.48 3.78
C LEU A 42 -7.04 14.95 5.13
N PRO A 43 -6.82 16.21 5.58
CA PRO A 43 -7.41 16.66 6.84
C PRO A 43 -8.94 16.67 6.87
N GLY A 44 -9.57 16.63 5.70
CA GLY A 44 -11.03 16.58 5.58
C GLY A 44 -11.63 15.19 5.64
N PHE A 45 -10.83 14.14 5.81
CA PHE A 45 -11.33 12.77 5.94
C PHE A 45 -11.88 12.56 7.35
N HIS A 46 -13.19 12.34 7.46
CA HIS A 46 -13.90 12.20 8.74
C HIS A 46 -14.43 10.78 8.97
N PHE A 47 -13.94 9.80 8.24
CA PHE A 47 -14.27 8.39 8.40
C PHE A 47 -13.02 7.64 8.90
N PRO A 48 -13.19 6.43 9.48
CA PRO A 48 -12.06 5.62 9.93
C PRO A 48 -11.11 5.28 8.78
N VAL A 49 -9.82 5.48 8.99
CA VAL A 49 -8.79 5.18 7.99
C VAL A 49 -7.69 4.33 8.61
N LEU A 50 -7.33 3.28 7.92
CA LEU A 50 -6.18 2.44 8.24
C LEU A 50 -5.16 2.56 7.10
N VAL A 51 -3.96 2.98 7.43
CA VAL A 51 -2.84 3.04 6.50
C VAL A 51 -1.92 1.85 6.76
N ILE A 52 -1.67 1.07 5.74
CA ILE A 52 -0.77 -0.09 5.81
C ILE A 52 0.44 0.18 4.92
N THR A 53 1.63 -0.08 5.44
CA THR A 53 2.86 0.06 4.67
C THR A 53 3.85 -1.05 5.00
N GLY A 54 4.54 -1.56 3.98
CA GLY A 54 5.67 -2.46 4.16
C GLY A 54 6.93 -1.68 4.46
N ARG A 55 7.68 -2.13 5.46
CA ARG A 55 8.94 -1.46 5.86
C ARG A 55 9.93 -1.33 4.71
N TYR A 56 9.94 -2.29 3.80
CA TYR A 56 10.87 -2.36 2.68
C TYR A 56 10.24 -1.97 1.34
N ASP A 57 9.15 -1.21 1.39
CA ASP A 57 8.50 -0.71 0.18
C ASP A 57 9.38 0.35 -0.49
N MET A 58 9.97 -0.05 -1.63
CA MET A 58 10.80 0.84 -2.45
C MET A 58 10.01 1.50 -3.58
N ASN A 59 8.73 1.16 -3.72
CA ASN A 59 7.85 1.78 -4.70
C ASN A 59 7.14 3.00 -4.11
N VAL A 60 6.59 2.83 -2.90
CA VAL A 60 6.02 3.93 -2.13
C VAL A 60 6.67 3.92 -0.75
N ALA A 61 7.54 4.88 -0.50
CA ALA A 61 8.33 4.92 0.73
C ALA A 61 7.44 4.91 1.98
N PRO A 62 7.83 4.15 3.04
CA PRO A 62 7.07 4.14 4.30
C PRO A 62 6.86 5.53 4.92
N LEU A 63 7.78 6.45 4.69
CA LEU A 63 7.64 7.85 5.13
C LEU A 63 6.40 8.52 4.50
N THR A 64 6.10 8.21 3.24
CA THR A 64 4.88 8.73 2.58
C THR A 64 3.62 8.24 3.29
N ALA A 65 3.56 6.95 3.62
CA ALA A 65 2.45 6.37 4.37
C ALA A 65 2.33 7.01 5.77
N TRP A 66 3.45 7.21 6.44
CA TRP A 66 3.50 7.86 7.75
C TRP A 66 2.95 9.30 7.68
N ARG A 67 3.39 10.09 6.70
CA ARG A 67 2.91 11.45 6.49
C ARG A 67 1.41 11.47 6.21
N MET A 68 0.94 10.56 5.37
CA MET A 68 -0.49 10.46 5.06
C MET A 68 -1.32 10.14 6.30
N ALA A 69 -0.88 9.17 7.11
CA ALA A 69 -1.58 8.81 8.34
C ALA A 69 -1.63 9.97 9.34
N HIS A 70 -0.56 10.78 9.42
CA HIS A 70 -0.53 11.94 10.31
C HIS A 70 -1.35 13.12 9.79
N ALA A 71 -1.62 13.18 8.50
CA ALA A 71 -2.47 14.22 7.91
C ALA A 71 -3.97 13.91 8.04
N ILE A 72 -4.35 12.65 8.24
CA ILE A 72 -5.75 12.23 8.35
C ILE A 72 -6.13 12.13 9.84
N PRO A 73 -7.14 12.88 10.29
CA PRO A 73 -7.56 12.84 11.70
C PRO A 73 -7.97 11.45 12.16
N GLY A 74 -7.35 10.95 13.21
CA GLY A 74 -7.67 9.65 13.79
C GLY A 74 -7.23 8.44 12.99
N ALA A 75 -6.45 8.61 11.93
CA ALA A 75 -5.96 7.48 11.13
C ALA A 75 -5.02 6.60 11.96
N LYS A 76 -5.12 5.30 11.72
CA LYS A 76 -4.19 4.31 12.26
C LYS A 76 -3.17 3.95 11.19
N ILE A 77 -1.94 3.69 11.59
CA ILE A 77 -0.90 3.20 10.70
C ILE A 77 -0.28 1.91 11.24
N VAL A 78 -0.08 0.95 10.37
CA VAL A 78 0.57 -0.31 10.71
C VAL A 78 1.71 -0.58 9.74
N PHE A 79 2.90 -0.80 10.30
CA PHE A 79 4.09 -1.19 9.54
C PHE A 79 4.21 -2.71 9.49
N PHE A 80 4.46 -3.23 8.29
CA PHE A 80 4.72 -4.64 8.06
C PHE A 80 6.22 -4.82 7.88
N GLU A 81 6.86 -5.36 8.90
CA GLU A 81 8.32 -5.36 9.03
C GLU A 81 9.04 -6.30 8.04
N GLN A 82 8.33 -7.27 7.47
CA GLN A 82 8.86 -8.24 6.52
C GLN A 82 8.17 -8.15 5.16
N SER A 83 7.74 -6.95 4.78
CA SER A 83 7.03 -6.72 3.55
C SER A 83 7.58 -5.52 2.78
N GLY A 84 7.51 -5.61 1.46
CA GLY A 84 7.63 -4.50 0.54
C GLY A 84 6.28 -3.91 0.19
N HIS A 85 5.98 -3.81 -1.11
CA HIS A 85 4.77 -3.16 -1.62
C HIS A 85 3.49 -3.99 -1.47
N LEU A 86 3.60 -5.29 -1.20
CA LEU A 86 2.47 -6.21 -1.16
C LEU A 86 2.37 -6.95 0.19
N PRO A 87 2.08 -6.23 1.29
CA PRO A 87 1.98 -6.87 2.62
C PRO A 87 0.92 -7.95 2.70
N ALA A 88 -0.18 -7.79 1.96
CA ALA A 88 -1.24 -8.80 1.91
C ALA A 88 -0.75 -10.16 1.41
N PHE A 89 0.26 -10.16 0.54
CA PHE A 89 0.87 -11.38 0.01
C PHE A 89 2.06 -11.84 0.85
N GLU A 90 2.90 -10.91 1.30
CA GLU A 90 4.12 -11.27 2.03
C GLU A 90 3.85 -11.65 3.50
N GLU A 91 2.89 -11.00 4.15
CA GLU A 91 2.50 -11.28 5.55
C GLU A 91 0.98 -11.45 5.64
N PRO A 92 0.39 -12.49 5.00
CA PRO A 92 -1.07 -12.61 4.88
C PRO A 92 -1.78 -12.81 6.22
N GLU A 93 -1.18 -13.48 7.17
CA GLU A 93 -1.78 -13.72 8.49
C GLU A 93 -1.86 -12.43 9.31
N LYS A 94 -0.77 -11.66 9.34
CA LYS A 94 -0.75 -10.35 9.98
C LYS A 94 -1.72 -9.40 9.29
N TYR A 95 -1.75 -9.42 7.95
CA TYR A 95 -2.64 -8.57 7.16
C TYR A 95 -4.11 -8.83 7.53
N ARG A 96 -4.51 -10.10 7.59
CA ARG A 96 -5.86 -10.49 8.01
C ARG A 96 -6.18 -10.01 9.42
N SER A 97 -5.28 -10.27 10.37
CA SER A 97 -5.46 -9.89 11.76
C SER A 97 -5.62 -8.38 11.92
N VAL A 98 -4.81 -7.60 11.22
CA VAL A 98 -4.87 -6.14 11.24
C VAL A 98 -6.20 -5.63 10.68
N LEU A 99 -6.66 -6.19 9.57
CA LEU A 99 -7.95 -5.83 8.97
C LEU A 99 -9.12 -6.18 9.89
N GLU A 100 -9.14 -7.38 10.45
CA GLU A 100 -10.20 -7.81 11.36
C GLU A 100 -10.27 -6.89 12.58
N SER A 101 -9.13 -6.59 13.18
CA SER A 101 -9.06 -5.69 14.32
C SER A 101 -9.59 -4.30 13.98
N PHE A 102 -9.18 -3.76 12.85
CA PHE A 102 -9.65 -2.44 12.40
C PHE A 102 -11.15 -2.41 12.15
N LEU A 103 -11.68 -3.45 11.48
CA LEU A 103 -13.11 -3.51 11.14
C LEU A 103 -13.99 -3.72 12.39
N ASN A 104 -13.49 -4.42 13.40
CA ASN A 104 -14.24 -4.70 14.62
C ASN A 104 -14.19 -3.54 15.63
N ASP A 105 -13.23 -2.65 15.49
CA ASP A 105 -12.93 -1.58 16.46
C ASP A 105 -13.62 -0.25 16.11
N ARG A 106 -14.49 -0.26 15.11
CA ARG A 106 -15.20 0.92 14.62
C ARG A 106 -16.48 1.19 15.38
#